data_454ecc1867146fb8bc968dfdf8e294a6
#
_entry.id   454ecc1867146fb8bc968dfdf8e294a6
#
_cell.length_a   1.000
_cell.length_b   1.000
_cell.length_c   1.000
_cell.angle_alpha   90.00
_cell.angle_beta   90.00
_cell.angle_gamma   90.00
#
_symmetry.space_group_name_H-M   'P 1'
#
loop_
_entity.id
_entity.type
_entity.pdbx_description
1 polymer ?
#
loop_
_entity_poly.entity_id
_entity_poly.type
_entity_poly.pdbx_seq_one_letter_code
_entity_poly.pdbx_strand_id
1 'polypeptide(L)'
;MADDRLIVALDVSTMDAMKSIVSSLGDSVSFYKVGMELFYAEGDQTVRYLQEHGKHVFLDLKLHDIPNTVAHGVSSLTRLGANLITIHGQGGPIMMKAAAEAARESAEKLGIERPKLLTITVLTSFDDESWTSIGGQLPIADQVIRLAKLAKESGMDGVVCSALEAKMIREACGPDFLIVTPGIRPSFAATNDQKRIATPSSALQDGASRLVIGRPITQAEHPQEAVRLIIEEMESVSK
;
A
#
# COMPACT_ATOMS: atom_id res chain seq x y z
N MET A 1 -6.70 19.43 7.67
CA MET A 1 -5.34 18.87 7.74
C MET A 1 -5.34 17.57 6.93
N ALA A 2 -4.21 17.20 6.32
CA ALA A 2 -4.09 15.90 5.66
C ALA A 2 -4.29 14.75 6.66
N ASP A 3 -4.94 13.68 6.24
CA ASP A 3 -5.12 12.47 7.04
C ASP A 3 -4.18 11.39 6.52
N ASP A 4 -3.22 10.95 7.35
CA ASP A 4 -2.20 9.95 6.98
C ASP A 4 -2.78 8.54 6.72
N ARG A 5 -4.05 8.33 7.02
CA ARG A 5 -4.76 7.10 6.64
C ARG A 5 -5.09 7.07 5.16
N LEU A 6 -5.14 8.22 4.48
CA LEU A 6 -5.34 8.33 3.04
C LEU A 6 -4.01 8.31 2.30
N ILE A 7 -3.84 7.36 1.38
CA ILE A 7 -2.71 7.28 0.47
C ILE A 7 -3.23 7.48 -0.96
N VAL A 8 -2.75 8.50 -1.65
CA VAL A 8 -3.13 8.75 -3.05
C VAL A 8 -2.21 7.97 -3.99
N ALA A 9 -2.80 7.14 -4.87
CA ALA A 9 -2.04 6.39 -5.86
C ALA A 9 -1.72 7.26 -7.08
N LEU A 10 -0.42 7.40 -7.38
CA LEU A 10 0.12 8.09 -8.55
C LEU A 10 0.34 7.08 -9.68
N ASP A 11 -0.76 6.56 -10.23
CA ASP A 11 -0.73 5.62 -11.35
C ASP A 11 -0.72 6.43 -12.67
N VAL A 12 0.44 7.02 -12.97
CA VAL A 12 0.76 7.85 -14.14
C VAL A 12 2.16 7.50 -14.63
N SER A 13 2.48 7.80 -15.89
CA SER A 13 3.70 7.36 -16.55
C SER A 13 4.77 8.46 -16.72
N THR A 14 4.53 9.70 -16.22
CA THR A 14 5.48 10.81 -16.38
C THR A 14 5.60 11.67 -15.11
N MET A 15 6.79 12.26 -14.92
CA MET A 15 7.04 13.24 -13.84
C MET A 15 6.10 14.45 -13.91
N ASP A 16 5.80 14.94 -15.11
CA ASP A 16 4.94 16.12 -15.27
C ASP A 16 3.50 15.83 -14.81
N ALA A 17 2.96 14.66 -15.16
CA ALA A 17 1.64 14.23 -14.68
C ALA A 17 1.63 14.06 -13.14
N MET A 18 2.67 13.44 -12.58
CA MET A 18 2.84 13.29 -11.12
C MET A 18 2.88 14.67 -10.43
N LYS A 19 3.74 15.58 -10.92
CA LYS A 19 3.88 16.94 -10.36
C LYS A 19 2.57 17.71 -10.42
N SER A 20 1.84 17.61 -11.52
CA SER A 20 0.53 18.25 -11.67
C SER A 20 -0.46 17.76 -10.62
N ILE A 21 -0.56 16.43 -10.37
CA ILE A 21 -1.44 15.87 -9.35
C ILE A 21 -1.00 16.34 -7.95
N VAL A 22 0.27 16.21 -7.61
CA VAL A 22 0.79 16.60 -6.29
C VAL A 22 0.57 18.08 -6.03
N SER A 23 0.84 18.94 -7.01
CA SER A 23 0.60 20.38 -6.92
C SER A 23 -0.89 20.72 -6.78
N SER A 24 -1.77 20.06 -7.53
CA SER A 24 -3.23 20.28 -7.43
C SER A 24 -3.80 19.89 -6.07
N LEU A 25 -3.23 18.88 -5.41
CA LEU A 25 -3.66 18.41 -4.08
C LEU A 25 -3.03 19.23 -2.94
N GLY A 26 -1.85 19.79 -3.14
CA GLY A 26 -1.17 20.64 -2.16
C GLY A 26 -1.05 19.99 -0.78
N ASP A 27 -1.48 20.72 0.26
CA ASP A 27 -1.40 20.26 1.65
C ASP A 27 -2.60 19.40 2.10
N SER A 28 -3.56 19.14 1.20
CA SER A 28 -4.68 18.26 1.51
C SER A 28 -4.29 16.76 1.58
N VAL A 29 -3.12 16.41 1.01
CA VAL A 29 -2.58 15.04 1.00
C VAL A 29 -1.12 15.04 1.42
N SER A 30 -0.78 14.20 2.39
CA SER A 30 0.59 14.01 2.90
C SER A 30 1.25 12.73 2.39
N PHE A 31 0.48 11.73 1.91
CA PHE A 31 0.99 10.39 1.61
C PHE A 31 0.64 9.94 0.18
N TYR A 32 1.64 9.53 -0.57
CA TYR A 32 1.50 9.11 -1.97
C TYR A 32 2.09 7.73 -2.21
N LYS A 33 1.39 6.92 -3.04
CA LYS A 33 1.90 5.63 -3.54
C LYS A 33 2.51 5.84 -4.92
N VAL A 34 3.78 5.48 -5.05
CA VAL A 34 4.47 5.32 -6.34
C VAL A 34 4.49 3.83 -6.68
N GLY A 35 3.78 3.46 -7.72
CA GLY A 35 3.70 2.10 -8.24
C GLY A 35 4.73 1.80 -9.32
N MET A 36 4.65 0.59 -9.89
CA MET A 36 5.58 0.10 -10.90
C MET A 36 5.61 1.00 -12.15
N GLU A 37 4.44 1.45 -12.63
CA GLU A 37 4.34 2.28 -13.84
C GLU A 37 5.23 3.52 -13.73
N LEU A 38 4.99 4.34 -12.72
CA LEU A 38 5.72 5.59 -12.54
C LEU A 38 7.19 5.36 -12.15
N PHE A 39 7.45 4.40 -11.25
CA PHE A 39 8.82 4.15 -10.80
C PHE A 39 9.72 3.57 -11.90
N TYR A 40 9.21 2.69 -12.74
CA TYR A 40 9.99 2.13 -13.83
C TYR A 40 10.18 3.11 -15.00
N ALA A 41 9.27 4.05 -15.18
CA ALA A 41 9.40 5.11 -16.16
C ALA A 41 10.40 6.20 -15.73
N GLU A 42 10.31 6.64 -14.47
CA GLU A 42 10.97 7.87 -14.00
C GLU A 42 12.00 7.65 -12.89
N GLY A 43 12.06 6.46 -12.30
CA GLY A 43 13.07 6.10 -11.31
C GLY A 43 12.93 6.83 -9.97
N ASP A 44 14.08 6.99 -9.30
CA ASP A 44 14.18 7.52 -7.94
C ASP A 44 13.85 9.02 -7.82
N GLN A 45 13.88 9.77 -8.91
CA GLN A 45 13.48 11.18 -8.91
C GLN A 45 12.04 11.39 -8.45
N THR A 46 11.15 10.40 -8.62
CA THR A 46 9.77 10.43 -8.13
C THR A 46 9.70 10.51 -6.61
N VAL A 47 10.53 9.70 -5.94
CA VAL A 47 10.62 9.67 -4.48
C VAL A 47 11.24 10.96 -3.94
N ARG A 48 12.36 11.40 -4.54
CA ARG A 48 13.05 12.63 -4.14
C ARG A 48 12.14 13.84 -4.23
N TYR A 49 11.41 13.98 -5.34
CA TYR A 49 10.47 15.08 -5.51
C TYR A 49 9.41 15.11 -4.41
N LEU A 50 8.81 13.96 -4.06
CA LEU A 50 7.80 13.89 -3.00
C LEU A 50 8.40 14.28 -1.63
N GLN A 51 9.59 13.79 -1.32
CA GLN A 51 10.29 14.12 -0.07
C GLN A 51 10.67 15.60 0.03
N GLU A 52 11.17 16.19 -1.05
CA GLU A 52 11.48 17.63 -1.12
C GLU A 52 10.24 18.52 -0.88
N HIS A 53 9.05 17.98 -1.15
CA HIS A 53 7.76 18.63 -0.87
C HIS A 53 7.13 18.19 0.46
N GLY A 54 7.90 17.54 1.34
CA GLY A 54 7.43 17.12 2.68
C GLY A 54 6.38 16.01 2.65
N LYS A 55 6.33 15.19 1.57
CA LYS A 55 5.36 14.11 1.41
C LYS A 55 5.96 12.76 1.80
N HIS A 56 5.13 11.88 2.40
CA HIS A 56 5.46 10.49 2.64
C HIS A 56 5.30 9.65 1.38
N VAL A 57 6.14 8.61 1.24
CA VAL A 57 6.20 7.78 0.04
C VAL A 57 5.97 6.31 0.37
N PHE A 58 4.99 5.73 -0.28
CA PHE A 58 4.74 4.30 -0.34
C PHE A 58 5.25 3.74 -1.69
N LEU A 59 6.36 3.00 -1.68
CA LEU A 59 6.87 2.30 -2.86
C LEU A 59 6.19 0.93 -3.00
N ASP A 60 5.24 0.87 -3.93
CA ASP A 60 4.45 -0.33 -4.21
C ASP A 60 4.99 -1.11 -5.42
N LEU A 61 6.21 -1.68 -5.25
CA LEU A 61 6.94 -2.39 -6.29
C LEU A 61 6.81 -3.91 -6.21
N LYS A 62 6.20 -4.41 -5.13
CA LYS A 62 5.89 -5.84 -4.93
C LYS A 62 7.11 -6.76 -5.12
N LEU A 63 8.20 -6.45 -4.42
CA LEU A 63 9.47 -7.21 -4.54
C LEU A 63 9.23 -8.71 -4.34
N HIS A 64 9.71 -9.49 -5.31
CA HIS A 64 9.55 -10.95 -5.30
C HIS A 64 10.69 -11.59 -6.07
N ASP A 65 11.67 -12.12 -5.34
CA ASP A 65 12.85 -12.79 -5.86
C ASP A 65 13.47 -13.66 -4.76
N ILE A 66 14.61 -14.28 -4.98
CA ILE A 66 15.34 -15.00 -3.93
C ILE A 66 15.69 -14.05 -2.76
N PRO A 67 15.84 -14.58 -1.53
CA PRO A 67 15.96 -13.75 -0.31
C PRO A 67 17.05 -12.69 -0.38
N ASN A 68 18.25 -13.05 -0.92
CA ASN A 68 19.36 -12.12 -1.03
C ASN A 68 19.06 -10.93 -1.96
N THR A 69 18.43 -11.17 -3.11
CA THR A 69 18.05 -10.11 -4.06
C THR A 69 17.04 -9.16 -3.45
N VAL A 70 16.03 -9.69 -2.76
CA VAL A 70 15.01 -8.87 -2.09
C VAL A 70 15.62 -8.05 -0.95
N ALA A 71 16.51 -8.63 -0.14
CA ALA A 71 17.21 -7.92 0.93
C ALA A 71 18.00 -6.71 0.38
N HIS A 72 18.76 -6.90 -0.69
CA HIS A 72 19.51 -5.81 -1.34
C HIS A 72 18.58 -4.75 -1.95
N GLY A 73 17.46 -5.17 -2.55
CA GLY A 73 16.41 -4.27 -3.05
C GLY A 73 15.84 -3.41 -1.93
N VAL A 74 15.46 -4.03 -0.81
CA VAL A 74 14.94 -3.32 0.38
C VAL A 74 15.98 -2.35 0.93
N SER A 75 17.25 -2.75 1.05
CA SER A 75 18.34 -1.84 1.47
C SER A 75 18.44 -0.61 0.57
N SER A 76 18.31 -0.80 -0.74
CA SER A 76 18.33 0.31 -1.71
C SER A 76 17.14 1.25 -1.57
N LEU A 77 15.94 0.72 -1.40
CA LEU A 77 14.71 1.51 -1.21
C LEU A 77 14.68 2.19 0.17
N THR A 78 15.28 1.58 1.19
CA THR A 78 15.47 2.22 2.52
C THR A 78 16.37 3.44 2.40
N ARG A 79 17.50 3.34 1.68
CA ARG A 79 18.39 4.50 1.41
C ARG A 79 17.73 5.60 0.61
N LEU A 80 16.76 5.24 -0.23
CA LEU A 80 15.98 6.22 -0.98
C LEU A 80 14.98 6.96 -0.10
N GLY A 81 14.71 6.47 1.12
CA GLY A 81 13.85 7.14 2.09
C GLY A 81 12.36 6.83 1.94
N ALA A 82 12.00 5.68 1.37
CA ALA A 82 10.61 5.22 1.36
C ALA A 82 10.07 5.03 2.78
N ASN A 83 8.81 5.37 3.01
CA ASN A 83 8.13 5.15 4.30
C ASN A 83 7.43 3.78 4.36
N LEU A 84 6.87 3.32 3.23
CA LEU A 84 6.29 1.98 3.08
C LEU A 84 6.89 1.29 1.84
N ILE A 85 7.13 -0.03 1.94
CA ILE A 85 7.64 -0.86 0.83
C ILE A 85 6.83 -2.16 0.79
N THR A 86 6.44 -2.62 -0.42
CA THR A 86 5.74 -3.90 -0.58
C THR A 86 6.67 -5.03 -0.97
N ILE A 87 6.39 -6.21 -0.38
CA ILE A 87 7.10 -7.47 -0.62
C ILE A 87 6.06 -8.57 -0.79
N HIS A 88 6.25 -9.48 -1.74
CA HIS A 88 5.28 -10.55 -2.00
C HIS A 88 5.35 -11.65 -0.93
N GLY A 89 4.21 -12.00 -0.32
CA GLY A 89 4.15 -13.07 0.69
C GLY A 89 4.46 -14.46 0.15
N GLN A 90 4.23 -14.69 -1.15
CA GLN A 90 4.52 -15.96 -1.82
C GLN A 90 6.04 -16.27 -1.92
N GLY A 91 6.90 -15.29 -1.70
CA GLY A 91 8.35 -15.52 -1.55
C GLY A 91 8.75 -16.28 -0.28
N GLY A 92 7.80 -16.45 0.65
CA GLY A 92 7.95 -17.26 1.85
C GLY A 92 8.68 -16.57 3.01
N PRO A 93 8.72 -17.24 4.17
CA PRO A 93 9.21 -16.63 5.41
C PRO A 93 10.70 -16.28 5.38
N ILE A 94 11.53 -17.02 4.64
CA ILE A 94 12.97 -16.75 4.56
C ILE A 94 13.20 -15.42 3.82
N MET A 95 12.50 -15.19 2.72
CA MET A 95 12.59 -13.94 1.96
C MET A 95 12.08 -12.76 2.78
N MET A 96 10.94 -12.89 3.46
CA MET A 96 10.39 -11.83 4.31
C MET A 96 11.29 -11.49 5.50
N LYS A 97 11.88 -12.48 6.17
CA LYS A 97 12.85 -12.26 7.26
C LYS A 97 14.09 -11.52 6.78
N ALA A 98 14.67 -11.95 5.65
CA ALA A 98 15.82 -11.27 5.05
C ALA A 98 15.52 -9.81 4.69
N ALA A 99 14.32 -9.54 4.18
CA ALA A 99 13.84 -8.19 3.90
C ALA A 99 13.69 -7.33 5.17
N ALA A 100 13.08 -7.87 6.22
CA ALA A 100 12.88 -7.17 7.49
C ALA A 100 14.22 -6.81 8.15
N GLU A 101 15.19 -7.73 8.11
CA GLU A 101 16.55 -7.51 8.63
C GLU A 101 17.29 -6.45 7.81
N ALA A 102 17.25 -6.53 6.49
CA ALA A 102 17.88 -5.56 5.60
C ALA A 102 17.33 -4.13 5.79
N ALA A 103 16.02 -3.98 6.00
CA ALA A 103 15.41 -2.68 6.32
C ALA A 103 15.93 -2.12 7.65
N ARG A 104 16.00 -2.96 8.70
CA ARG A 104 16.49 -2.57 10.02
C ARG A 104 17.95 -2.14 9.97
N GLU A 105 18.83 -3.00 9.43
CA GLU A 105 20.27 -2.73 9.35
C GLU A 105 20.60 -1.48 8.51
N SER A 106 19.88 -1.31 7.39
CA SER A 106 20.07 -0.15 6.53
C SER A 106 19.66 1.15 7.23
N ALA A 107 18.52 1.14 7.93
CA ALA A 107 18.03 2.30 8.67
C ALA A 107 18.96 2.67 9.84
N GLU A 108 19.41 1.68 10.62
CA GLU A 108 20.37 1.86 11.72
C GLU A 108 21.70 2.45 11.21
N LYS A 109 22.24 1.91 10.12
CA LYS A 109 23.50 2.37 9.51
C LYS A 109 23.41 3.81 9.00
N LEU A 110 22.24 4.24 8.54
CA LEU A 110 22.02 5.58 7.99
C LEU A 110 21.52 6.57 9.04
N GLY A 111 21.13 6.13 10.23
CA GLY A 111 20.54 6.98 11.27
C GLY A 111 19.17 7.55 10.87
N ILE A 112 18.38 6.79 10.10
CA ILE A 112 17.05 7.20 9.62
C ILE A 112 15.95 6.29 10.17
N GLU A 113 14.69 6.74 10.06
CA GLU A 113 13.54 5.89 10.38
C GLU A 113 13.45 4.71 9.41
N ARG A 114 13.24 3.50 9.97
CA ARG A 114 13.07 2.28 9.19
C ARG A 114 11.73 2.31 8.43
N PRO A 115 11.72 2.03 7.11
CA PRO A 115 10.47 1.88 6.39
C PRO A 115 9.64 0.74 6.97
N LYS A 116 8.31 0.89 6.97
CA LYS A 116 7.41 -0.22 7.26
C LYS A 116 7.29 -1.14 6.04
N LEU A 117 7.41 -2.43 6.26
CA LEU A 117 7.33 -3.44 5.22
C LEU A 117 5.95 -4.09 5.19
N LEU A 118 5.31 -4.03 4.03
CA LEU A 118 3.96 -4.59 3.82
C LEU A 118 4.04 -5.82 2.92
N THR A 119 3.42 -6.91 3.36
CA THR A 119 3.32 -8.13 2.58
C THR A 119 2.10 -8.09 1.66
N ILE A 120 2.32 -8.29 0.35
CA ILE A 120 1.24 -8.58 -0.58
C ILE A 120 0.72 -9.99 -0.29
N THR A 121 -0.55 -10.12 0.02
CA THR A 121 -1.22 -11.41 0.27
C THR A 121 -1.62 -12.08 -1.06
N VAL A 122 -2.90 -12.08 -1.39
CA VAL A 122 -3.41 -12.48 -2.70
C VAL A 122 -3.85 -11.23 -3.44
N LEU A 123 -3.47 -11.10 -4.71
CA LEU A 123 -3.82 -9.93 -5.52
C LEU A 123 -5.35 -9.79 -5.63
N THR A 124 -5.86 -8.59 -5.47
CA THR A 124 -7.31 -8.30 -5.46
C THR A 124 -8.00 -8.53 -6.80
N SER A 125 -7.23 -8.77 -7.85
CA SER A 125 -7.73 -9.14 -9.18
C SER A 125 -8.10 -10.62 -9.32
N PHE A 126 -7.61 -11.49 -8.42
CA PHE A 126 -7.97 -12.91 -8.43
C PHE A 126 -9.41 -13.12 -7.98
N ASP A 127 -10.09 -14.00 -8.71
CA ASP A 127 -11.24 -14.78 -8.29
C ASP A 127 -10.82 -16.24 -8.05
N ASP A 128 -11.73 -17.07 -7.56
CA ASP A 128 -11.42 -18.48 -7.20
C ASP A 128 -10.94 -19.30 -8.40
N GLU A 129 -11.48 -19.03 -9.59
CA GLU A 129 -11.09 -19.74 -10.82
C GLU A 129 -9.65 -19.41 -11.23
N SER A 130 -9.33 -18.12 -11.34
CA SER A 130 -7.99 -17.66 -11.69
C SER A 130 -6.96 -18.00 -10.62
N TRP A 131 -7.35 -18.00 -9.34
CA TRP A 131 -6.51 -18.46 -8.24
C TRP A 131 -6.17 -19.94 -8.34
N THR A 132 -7.16 -20.77 -8.61
CA THR A 132 -6.97 -22.22 -8.80
C THR A 132 -6.11 -22.54 -10.03
N SER A 133 -6.26 -21.76 -11.12
CA SER A 133 -5.51 -21.96 -12.36
C SER A 133 -3.99 -21.81 -12.21
N ILE A 134 -3.53 -21.05 -11.23
CA ILE A 134 -2.10 -20.89 -10.91
C ILE A 134 -1.62 -21.81 -9.78
N GLY A 135 -2.43 -22.80 -9.39
CA GLY A 135 -2.09 -23.77 -8.35
C GLY A 135 -2.49 -23.39 -6.93
N GLY A 136 -3.36 -22.41 -6.75
CA GLY A 136 -3.95 -22.07 -5.45
C GLY A 136 -4.75 -23.25 -4.91
N GLN A 137 -4.33 -23.79 -3.75
CA GLN A 137 -4.95 -24.98 -3.13
C GLN A 137 -5.96 -24.64 -2.05
N LEU A 138 -5.77 -23.50 -1.38
CA LEU A 138 -6.67 -23.02 -0.33
C LEU A 138 -7.64 -21.98 -0.91
N PRO A 139 -8.85 -21.84 -0.35
CA PRO A 139 -9.69 -20.68 -0.61
C PRO A 139 -8.90 -19.38 -0.42
N ILE A 140 -9.18 -18.37 -1.23
CA ILE A 140 -8.44 -17.09 -1.18
C ILE A 140 -8.39 -16.52 0.23
N ALA A 141 -9.51 -16.53 0.96
CA ALA A 141 -9.57 -16.01 2.33
C ALA A 141 -8.61 -16.74 3.28
N ASP A 142 -8.56 -18.07 3.23
CA ASP A 142 -7.67 -18.88 4.07
C ASP A 142 -6.20 -18.64 3.72
N GLN A 143 -5.88 -18.51 2.43
CA GLN A 143 -4.54 -18.20 1.98
C GLN A 143 -4.11 -16.80 2.43
N VAL A 144 -4.99 -15.82 2.39
CA VAL A 144 -4.74 -14.45 2.88
C VAL A 144 -4.39 -14.46 4.37
N ILE A 145 -5.18 -15.16 5.20
CA ILE A 145 -4.90 -15.28 6.64
C ILE A 145 -3.58 -16.00 6.89
N ARG A 146 -3.31 -17.08 6.15
CA ARG A 146 -2.03 -17.80 6.26
C ARG A 146 -0.84 -16.90 5.96
N LEU A 147 -0.90 -16.13 4.86
CA LEU A 147 0.17 -15.21 4.49
C LEU A 147 0.31 -14.06 5.48
N ALA A 148 -0.78 -13.52 6.02
CA ALA A 148 -0.73 -12.45 7.01
C ALA A 148 -0.06 -12.91 8.33
N LYS A 149 -0.36 -14.12 8.80
CA LYS A 149 0.31 -14.71 9.97
C LYS A 149 1.79 -14.94 9.72
N LEU A 150 2.16 -15.54 8.59
CA LEU A 150 3.55 -15.74 8.19
C LEU A 150 4.32 -14.41 8.08
N ALA A 151 3.68 -13.37 7.55
CA ALA A 151 4.26 -12.04 7.47
C ALA A 151 4.57 -11.49 8.87
N LYS A 152 3.61 -11.54 9.79
CA LYS A 152 3.79 -11.10 11.18
C LYS A 152 4.94 -11.86 11.87
N GLU A 153 4.97 -13.18 11.75
CA GLU A 153 6.03 -14.05 12.30
C GLU A 153 7.41 -13.80 11.66
N SER A 154 7.43 -13.25 10.46
CA SER A 154 8.65 -12.90 9.72
C SER A 154 9.15 -11.48 9.96
N GLY A 155 8.51 -10.71 10.86
CA GLY A 155 8.90 -9.35 11.20
C GLY A 155 8.42 -8.27 10.22
N MET A 156 7.42 -8.59 9.38
CA MET A 156 6.74 -7.61 8.55
C MET A 156 5.80 -6.75 9.39
N ASP A 157 5.65 -5.48 9.03
CA ASP A 157 4.82 -4.53 9.79
C ASP A 157 3.34 -4.62 9.45
N GLY A 158 2.99 -5.23 8.32
CA GLY A 158 1.62 -5.31 7.87
C GLY A 158 1.43 -6.03 6.54
N VAL A 159 0.24 -5.88 6.00
CA VAL A 159 -0.14 -6.47 4.71
C VAL A 159 -0.86 -5.47 3.81
N VAL A 160 -0.85 -5.79 2.50
CA VAL A 160 -1.79 -5.24 1.52
C VAL A 160 -2.79 -6.34 1.18
N CYS A 161 -4.07 -6.04 1.35
CA CYS A 161 -5.18 -6.98 1.10
C CYS A 161 -6.44 -6.25 0.66
N SER A 162 -7.44 -6.97 0.18
CA SER A 162 -8.78 -6.41 -0.05
C SER A 162 -9.41 -5.94 1.27
N ALA A 163 -10.22 -4.89 1.21
CA ALA A 163 -11.02 -4.44 2.36
C ALA A 163 -11.94 -5.55 2.91
N LEU A 164 -12.40 -6.46 2.05
CA LEU A 164 -13.23 -7.62 2.45
C LEU A 164 -12.50 -8.59 3.40
N GLU A 165 -11.18 -8.55 3.44
CA GLU A 165 -10.34 -9.42 4.27
C GLU A 165 -9.82 -8.70 5.53
N ALA A 166 -10.00 -7.38 5.62
CA ALA A 166 -9.42 -6.55 6.68
C ALA A 166 -9.83 -7.02 8.08
N LYS A 167 -11.12 -7.32 8.29
CA LYS A 167 -11.65 -7.77 9.59
C LYS A 167 -11.00 -9.06 10.07
N MET A 168 -10.95 -10.09 9.21
CA MET A 168 -10.37 -11.38 9.56
C MET A 168 -8.86 -11.29 9.83
N ILE A 169 -8.15 -10.42 9.10
CA ILE A 169 -6.71 -10.17 9.34
C ILE A 169 -6.53 -9.43 10.66
N ARG A 170 -7.37 -8.43 10.95
CA ARG A 170 -7.33 -7.68 12.21
C ARG A 170 -7.53 -8.59 13.42
N GLU A 171 -8.49 -9.51 13.34
CA GLU A 171 -8.74 -10.52 14.37
C GLU A 171 -7.56 -11.50 14.53
N ALA A 172 -6.94 -11.92 13.41
CA ALA A 172 -5.85 -12.89 13.41
C ALA A 172 -4.49 -12.30 13.81
N CYS A 173 -4.23 -11.04 13.46
CA CYS A 173 -2.91 -10.40 13.59
C CYS A 173 -2.85 -9.32 14.69
N GLY A 174 -3.98 -8.91 15.26
CA GLY A 174 -4.05 -7.93 16.35
C GLY A 174 -4.05 -6.46 15.90
N PRO A 175 -4.17 -5.51 16.87
CA PRO A 175 -4.47 -4.11 16.58
C PRO A 175 -3.30 -3.34 15.92
N ASP A 176 -2.06 -3.70 16.22
CA ASP A 176 -0.87 -2.96 15.78
C ASP A 176 -0.39 -3.35 14.38
N PHE A 177 -0.94 -4.44 13.80
CA PHE A 177 -0.55 -4.92 12.48
C PHE A 177 -1.17 -4.03 11.39
N LEU A 178 -0.36 -3.44 10.52
CA LEU A 178 -0.85 -2.55 9.47
C LEU A 178 -1.66 -3.31 8.41
N ILE A 179 -2.82 -2.80 8.08
CA ILE A 179 -3.69 -3.32 7.02
C ILE A 179 -3.91 -2.18 6.04
N VAL A 180 -3.31 -2.30 4.85
CA VAL A 180 -3.40 -1.30 3.78
C VAL A 180 -4.28 -1.84 2.67
N THR A 181 -5.36 -1.14 2.35
CA THR A 181 -6.38 -1.63 1.42
C THR A 181 -6.50 -0.76 0.17
N PRO A 182 -6.18 -1.31 -1.02
CA PRO A 182 -6.54 -0.72 -2.30
C PRO A 182 -7.98 -1.07 -2.69
N GLY A 183 -8.43 -0.56 -3.85
CA GLY A 183 -9.76 -0.88 -4.37
C GLY A 183 -10.89 -0.13 -3.66
N ILE A 184 -10.56 0.93 -2.95
CA ILE A 184 -11.52 1.77 -2.24
C ILE A 184 -12.27 2.65 -3.23
N ARG A 185 -13.60 2.71 -3.06
CA ARG A 185 -14.50 3.53 -3.86
C ARG A 185 -15.37 4.38 -2.92
N PRO A 186 -15.10 5.68 -2.84
CA PRO A 186 -16.00 6.61 -2.14
C PRO A 186 -17.41 6.53 -2.70
N SER A 187 -18.40 6.86 -1.88
CA SER A 187 -19.81 6.75 -2.22
C SER A 187 -20.24 7.51 -3.49
N PHE A 188 -19.49 8.57 -3.84
CA PHE A 188 -19.73 9.38 -5.04
C PHE A 188 -19.00 8.86 -6.30
N ALA A 189 -18.12 7.85 -6.19
CA ALA A 189 -17.26 7.43 -7.29
C ALA A 189 -17.78 6.18 -8.01
N ALA A 190 -17.52 6.08 -9.33
CA ALA A 190 -17.84 4.90 -10.12
C ALA A 190 -16.95 3.70 -9.73
N THR A 191 -17.51 2.49 -9.88
CA THR A 191 -16.83 1.22 -9.50
C THR A 191 -15.69 0.84 -10.44
N ASN A 192 -15.77 1.22 -11.73
CA ASN A 192 -14.80 0.91 -12.78
C ASN A 192 -14.47 -0.61 -12.88
N ASP A 193 -13.18 -0.95 -13.01
CA ASP A 193 -12.62 -2.30 -13.18
C ASP A 193 -12.41 -3.07 -11.86
N GLN A 194 -12.69 -2.47 -10.71
CA GLN A 194 -12.49 -3.13 -9.40
C GLN A 194 -13.65 -4.09 -9.10
N LYS A 195 -13.33 -5.36 -8.88
CA LYS A 195 -14.31 -6.42 -8.56
C LYS A 195 -14.63 -6.49 -7.06
N ARG A 196 -13.69 -6.10 -6.19
CA ARG A 196 -13.74 -6.26 -4.71
C ARG A 196 -13.61 -4.87 -4.09
N ILE A 197 -14.72 -4.13 -4.07
CA ILE A 197 -14.78 -2.73 -3.63
C ILE A 197 -15.33 -2.60 -2.21
N ALA A 198 -14.90 -1.53 -1.53
CA ALA A 198 -15.45 -1.07 -0.26
C ALA A 198 -15.44 0.46 -0.22
N THR A 199 -16.30 1.04 0.59
CA THR A 199 -16.26 2.49 0.87
C THR A 199 -15.14 2.83 1.86
N PRO A 200 -14.64 4.07 1.92
CA PRO A 200 -13.69 4.51 2.93
C PRO A 200 -14.13 4.17 4.35
N SER A 201 -15.39 4.45 4.70
CA SER A 201 -15.94 4.18 6.01
C SER A 201 -16.00 2.67 6.32
N SER A 202 -16.53 1.84 5.41
CA SER A 202 -16.65 0.40 5.64
C SER A 202 -15.29 -0.27 5.80
N ALA A 203 -14.29 0.12 4.99
CA ALA A 203 -12.95 -0.44 5.09
C ALA A 203 -12.28 -0.13 6.45
N LEU A 204 -12.44 1.09 6.96
CA LEU A 204 -11.93 1.45 8.29
C LEU A 204 -12.69 0.74 9.42
N GLN A 205 -14.01 0.60 9.32
CA GLN A 205 -14.82 -0.19 10.28
C GLN A 205 -14.38 -1.64 10.35
N ASP A 206 -14.03 -2.23 9.21
CA ASP A 206 -13.50 -3.59 9.11
C ASP A 206 -12.03 -3.71 9.54
N GLY A 207 -11.40 -2.62 10.00
CA GLY A 207 -10.09 -2.64 10.62
C GLY A 207 -8.92 -2.30 9.69
N ALA A 208 -9.18 -1.75 8.48
CA ALA A 208 -8.10 -1.19 7.66
C ALA A 208 -7.40 -0.06 8.41
N SER A 209 -6.06 0.00 8.30
CA SER A 209 -5.25 1.06 8.89
C SER A 209 -5.06 2.23 7.93
N ARG A 210 -4.96 1.94 6.63
CA ARG A 210 -4.76 2.94 5.56
C ARG A 210 -5.48 2.53 4.30
N LEU A 211 -5.92 3.52 3.54
CA LEU A 211 -6.69 3.36 2.30
C LEU A 211 -5.89 3.88 1.12
N VAL A 212 -5.77 3.08 0.06
CA VAL A 212 -5.12 3.49 -1.19
C VAL A 212 -6.19 3.85 -2.21
N ILE A 213 -6.24 5.12 -2.61
CA ILE A 213 -7.23 5.66 -3.54
C ILE A 213 -6.51 6.36 -4.70
N GLY A 214 -6.83 5.97 -5.92
CA GLY A 214 -6.25 6.54 -7.15
C GLY A 214 -7.28 7.37 -7.92
N ARG A 215 -7.83 6.81 -9.00
CA ARG A 215 -8.73 7.47 -9.97
C ARG A 215 -9.86 8.33 -9.37
N PRO A 216 -10.53 7.92 -8.27
CA PRO A 216 -11.53 8.80 -7.64
C PRO A 216 -11.02 10.18 -7.23
N ILE A 217 -9.69 10.32 -7.04
CA ILE A 217 -9.03 11.58 -6.71
C ILE A 217 -8.32 12.14 -7.96
N THR A 218 -7.45 11.34 -8.57
CA THR A 218 -6.54 11.81 -9.63
C THR A 218 -7.22 12.16 -10.95
N GLN A 219 -8.43 11.65 -11.17
CA GLN A 219 -9.26 11.93 -12.35
C GLN A 219 -10.53 12.74 -12.01
N ALA A 220 -10.66 13.23 -10.77
CA ALA A 220 -11.76 14.11 -10.39
C ALA A 220 -11.63 15.48 -11.06
N GLU A 221 -12.75 16.09 -11.42
CA GLU A 221 -12.79 17.47 -11.93
C GLU A 221 -12.24 18.45 -10.88
N HIS A 222 -12.54 18.19 -9.59
CA HIS A 222 -12.07 18.96 -8.45
C HIS A 222 -11.36 18.02 -7.43
N PRO A 223 -10.04 17.72 -7.62
CA PRO A 223 -9.33 16.73 -6.79
C PRO A 223 -9.29 17.03 -5.30
N GLN A 224 -9.13 18.30 -4.90
CA GLN A 224 -9.14 18.70 -3.49
C GLN A 224 -10.51 18.47 -2.84
N GLU A 225 -11.59 18.72 -3.56
CA GLU A 225 -12.95 18.47 -3.08
C GLU A 225 -13.20 16.97 -2.93
N ALA A 226 -12.73 16.15 -3.88
CA ALA A 226 -12.79 14.69 -3.76
C ALA A 226 -12.07 14.20 -2.50
N VAL A 227 -10.88 14.72 -2.22
CA VAL A 227 -10.12 14.40 -0.98
C VAL A 227 -10.92 14.81 0.26
N ARG A 228 -11.49 16.02 0.28
CA ARG A 228 -12.30 16.50 1.41
C ARG A 228 -13.47 15.57 1.71
N LEU A 229 -14.23 15.18 0.70
CA LEU A 229 -15.38 14.26 0.84
C LEU A 229 -14.94 12.87 1.32
N ILE A 230 -13.80 12.37 0.83
CA ILE A 230 -13.22 11.09 1.28
C ILE A 230 -12.85 11.16 2.76
N ILE A 231 -12.16 12.23 3.20
CA ILE A 231 -11.77 12.40 4.61
C ILE A 231 -13.01 12.49 5.51
N GLU A 232 -14.04 13.24 5.10
CA GLU A 232 -15.31 13.30 5.84
C GLU A 232 -15.97 11.92 5.98
N GLU A 233 -15.97 11.10 4.91
CA GLU A 233 -16.47 9.73 4.95
C GLU A 233 -15.61 8.85 5.88
N MET A 234 -14.29 9.02 5.90
CA MET A 234 -13.38 8.32 6.83
C MET A 234 -13.63 8.71 8.29
N GLU A 235 -13.87 9.98 8.57
CA GLU A 235 -14.15 10.49 9.93
C GLU A 235 -15.50 10.04 10.48
N SER A 236 -16.48 9.73 9.62
CA SER A 236 -17.79 9.27 10.04
C SER A 236 -17.77 7.97 10.86
N VAL A 237 -16.68 7.21 10.77
CA VAL A 237 -16.45 5.95 11.50
C VAL A 237 -15.96 6.19 12.94
N SER A 238 -15.38 7.35 13.22
CA SER A 238 -14.78 7.65 14.53
C SER A 238 -15.78 8.19 15.58
N LYS A 239 -17.05 8.14 15.25
CA LYS A 239 -18.18 8.51 16.13
C LYS A 239 -18.99 7.27 16.49
#